data_464b95ac6c6a3bc1bc6afc10a8f3881a
#
_entry.id   464b95ac6c6a3bc1bc6afc10a8f3881a
#
_cell.length_a   1.000
_cell.length_b   1.000
_cell.length_c   1.000
_cell.angle_alpha   90.00
_cell.angle_beta   90.00
_cell.angle_gamma   90.00
#
_symmetry.space_group_name_H-M   'P 1'
#
loop_
_entity.id
_entity.type
_entity.pdbx_description
1 polymer ?
#
loop_
_entity_poly.entity_id
_entity_poly.type
_entity_poly.pdbx_seq_one_letter_code
_entity_poly.pdbx_strand_id
1 'polypeptide(L)'
;MRLSEYEHQILTKHCNALFPHSNLYLFGSRTDDKKRGGDIDLYLETEDKSNLFKRKITFLSKVKRDLGDQKIDLIFNEDESRLIEQEARQWGIRL
;
A
#
# COMPACT_ATOMS: atom_id res chain seq x y z
N MET A 1 -5.54 -12.07 6.28
CA MET A 1 -5.32 -10.64 6.05
C MET A 1 -5.98 -9.81 7.14
N ARG A 2 -5.22 -8.94 7.79
CA ARG A 2 -5.74 -8.11 8.89
C ARG A 2 -6.04 -6.67 8.45
N LEU A 3 -6.94 -6.53 7.49
CA LEU A 3 -7.54 -5.27 7.10
C LEU A 3 -9.04 -5.37 7.26
N SER A 4 -9.66 -4.35 7.86
CA SER A 4 -11.11 -4.25 7.86
C SER A 4 -11.60 -3.97 6.44
N GLU A 5 -12.87 -4.25 6.17
CA GLU A 5 -13.46 -3.92 4.88
C GLU A 5 -13.40 -2.41 4.61
N TYR A 6 -13.63 -1.59 5.63
CA TYR A 6 -13.53 -0.14 5.49
C TYR A 6 -12.11 0.30 5.12
N GLU A 7 -11.09 -0.23 5.82
CA GLU A 7 -9.70 0.07 5.48
C GLU A 7 -9.38 -0.32 4.04
N HIS A 8 -9.80 -1.49 3.62
CA HIS A 8 -9.61 -1.96 2.25
C HIS A 8 -10.24 -1.00 1.24
N GLN A 9 -11.48 -0.59 1.47
CA GLN A 9 -12.19 0.34 0.59
C GLN A 9 -11.50 1.70 0.50
N ILE A 10 -11.05 2.24 1.62
CA ILE A 10 -10.37 3.54 1.65
C ILE A 10 -9.05 3.48 0.88
N LEU A 11 -8.25 2.43 1.10
CA LEU A 11 -6.97 2.26 0.42
C LEU A 11 -7.16 2.15 -1.10
N THR A 12 -8.10 1.32 -1.53
CA THR A 12 -8.35 1.13 -2.97
C THR A 12 -8.96 2.37 -3.62
N LYS A 13 -9.85 3.06 -2.93
CA LYS A 13 -10.46 4.30 -3.43
C LYS A 13 -9.39 5.36 -3.74
N HIS A 14 -8.51 5.64 -2.80
CA HIS A 14 -7.49 6.66 -3.00
C HIS A 14 -6.40 6.19 -3.96
N CYS A 15 -6.10 4.91 -3.97
CA CYS A 15 -5.17 4.35 -4.94
C CYS A 15 -5.68 4.51 -6.37
N ASN A 16 -6.94 4.19 -6.61
CA ASN A 16 -7.53 4.31 -7.94
C ASN A 16 -7.60 5.76 -8.42
N ALA A 17 -7.82 6.69 -7.49
CA ALA A 17 -7.89 8.12 -7.82
C ALA A 17 -6.52 8.70 -8.18
N LEU A 18 -5.47 8.32 -7.45
CA LEU A 18 -4.12 8.89 -7.60
C LEU A 18 -3.19 8.08 -8.48
N PHE A 19 -3.41 6.78 -8.55
CA PHE A 19 -2.58 5.84 -9.31
C PHE A 19 -3.48 4.95 -10.18
N PRO A 20 -4.16 5.51 -11.18
CA PRO A 20 -5.04 4.71 -12.03
C PRO A 20 -4.22 3.66 -12.79
N HIS A 21 -4.85 2.51 -13.04
CA HIS A 21 -4.23 1.39 -13.76
C HIS A 21 -2.99 0.81 -13.06
N SER A 22 -2.97 0.90 -11.73
CA SER A 22 -1.91 0.29 -10.93
C SER A 22 -2.43 -0.94 -10.18
N ASN A 23 -1.50 -1.69 -9.59
CA ASN A 23 -1.81 -2.83 -8.74
C ASN A 23 -1.32 -2.57 -7.32
N LEU A 24 -2.21 -2.65 -6.35
CA LEU A 24 -1.90 -2.40 -4.95
C LEU A 24 -1.89 -3.72 -4.17
N TYR A 25 -0.83 -3.93 -3.39
CA TYR A 25 -0.66 -5.13 -2.58
C TYR A 25 -0.42 -4.78 -1.12
N LEU A 26 -1.01 -5.58 -0.24
CA LEU A 26 -0.69 -5.56 1.19
C LEU A 26 0.40 -6.60 1.44
N PHE A 27 1.46 -6.22 2.15
CA PHE A 27 2.51 -7.16 2.55
C PHE A 27 2.91 -6.92 4.00
N GLY A 28 3.90 -7.66 4.50
CA GLY A 28 4.38 -7.50 5.86
C GLY A 28 3.46 -8.11 6.91
N SER A 29 3.48 -7.56 8.12
CA SER A 29 2.83 -8.17 9.29
C SER A 29 1.31 -8.29 9.17
N ARG A 30 0.66 -7.40 8.41
CA ARG A 30 -0.80 -7.44 8.23
C ARG A 30 -1.29 -8.59 7.36
N THR A 31 -0.40 -9.31 6.69
CA THR A 31 -0.75 -10.52 5.95
C THR A 31 -0.86 -11.74 6.86
N ASP A 32 -0.36 -11.67 8.09
CA ASP A 32 -0.39 -12.77 9.07
C ASP A 32 -1.50 -12.53 10.10
N ASP A 33 -2.56 -13.34 10.03
CA ASP A 33 -3.71 -13.21 10.93
C ASP A 33 -3.37 -13.54 12.39
N LYS A 34 -2.25 -14.18 12.65
CA LYS A 34 -1.82 -14.54 14.01
C LYS A 34 -1.10 -13.40 14.73
N LYS A 35 -0.58 -12.43 14.00
CA LYS A 35 0.10 -11.28 14.60
C LYS A 35 -0.91 -10.21 14.99
N ARG A 36 -0.58 -9.40 15.98
CA ARG A 36 -1.41 -8.29 16.43
C ARG A 36 -0.73 -6.97 16.11
N GLY A 37 -1.54 -5.96 15.81
CA GLY A 37 -1.06 -4.62 15.51
C GLY A 37 -0.25 -4.60 14.23
N GLY A 38 0.75 -3.73 14.21
CA GLY A 38 1.64 -3.58 13.08
C GLY A 38 1.18 -2.51 12.11
N ASP A 39 2.16 -2.04 11.34
CA ASP A 39 1.93 -1.02 10.31
C ASP A 39 1.21 -1.63 9.12
N ILE A 40 0.57 -0.77 8.34
CA ILE A 40 0.04 -1.16 7.04
C ILE A 40 1.15 -0.96 6.02
N ASP A 41 1.69 -2.04 5.48
CA ASP A 41 2.74 -2.02 4.48
C ASP A 41 2.15 -2.28 3.11
N LEU A 42 2.31 -1.32 2.20
CA LEU A 42 1.73 -1.37 0.86
C LEU A 42 2.81 -1.34 -0.21
N TYR A 43 2.62 -2.14 -1.23
CA TYR A 43 3.44 -2.16 -2.43
C TYR A 43 2.56 -1.83 -3.63
N LEU A 44 2.96 -0.82 -4.40
CA LEU A 44 2.22 -0.36 -5.57
C LEU A 44 3.04 -0.55 -6.82
N GLU A 45 2.52 -1.35 -7.74
CA GLU A 45 3.08 -1.48 -9.09
C GLU A 45 2.41 -0.49 -10.00
N THR A 46 3.17 0.47 -10.52
CA THR A 46 2.66 1.46 -11.47
C THR A 46 3.71 1.69 -12.56
N GLU A 47 3.25 1.88 -13.79
CA GLU A 47 4.12 2.24 -14.91
C GLU A 47 4.35 3.74 -14.98
N ASP A 48 3.34 4.53 -14.64
CA ASP A 48 3.44 5.99 -14.63
C ASP A 48 4.15 6.46 -13.37
N LYS A 49 5.39 6.88 -13.55
CA LYS A 49 6.25 7.39 -12.46
C LYS A 49 6.23 8.91 -12.33
N SER A 50 5.37 9.60 -13.09
CA SER A 50 5.29 11.06 -13.05
C SER A 50 4.78 11.55 -11.71
N ASN A 51 5.42 12.57 -11.14
CA ASN A 51 5.03 13.19 -9.86
C ASN A 51 4.81 12.15 -8.74
N LEU A 52 5.61 11.09 -8.75
CA LEU A 52 5.39 9.94 -7.88
C LEU A 52 5.43 10.31 -6.40
N PHE A 53 6.42 11.12 -6.00
CA PHE A 53 6.56 11.55 -4.60
C PHE A 53 5.37 12.41 -4.16
N LYS A 54 4.96 13.35 -5.00
CA LYS A 54 3.81 14.21 -4.71
C LYS A 54 2.52 13.39 -4.56
N ARG A 55 2.30 12.45 -5.48
CA ARG A 55 1.13 11.58 -5.42
C ARG A 55 1.15 10.68 -4.18
N LYS A 56 2.34 10.20 -3.80
CA LYS A 56 2.51 9.41 -2.58
C LYS A 56 2.09 10.22 -1.34
N ILE A 57 2.57 11.44 -1.22
CA ILE A 57 2.23 12.30 -0.08
C ILE A 57 0.73 12.57 -0.05
N THR A 58 0.14 12.88 -1.19
CA THR A 58 -1.31 13.11 -1.28
C THR A 58 -2.08 11.86 -0.86
N PHE A 59 -1.67 10.69 -1.35
CA PHE A 59 -2.29 9.42 -0.98
C PHE A 59 -2.23 9.19 0.53
N LEU A 60 -1.05 9.31 1.12
CA LEU A 60 -0.88 9.08 2.55
C LEU A 60 -1.68 10.08 3.39
N SER A 61 -1.75 11.34 2.97
CA SER A 61 -2.53 12.36 3.67
C SER A 61 -4.02 12.05 3.65
N LYS A 62 -4.55 11.66 2.49
CA LYS A 62 -5.98 11.33 2.37
C LYS A 62 -6.35 10.08 3.14
N VAL A 63 -5.51 9.06 3.09
CA VAL A 63 -5.74 7.81 3.82
C VAL A 63 -5.71 8.06 5.32
N LYS A 64 -4.74 8.83 5.82
CA LYS A 64 -4.67 9.15 7.24
C LYS A 64 -5.85 9.98 7.71
N ARG A 65 -6.34 10.88 6.88
CA ARG A 65 -7.55 11.66 7.20
C ARG A 65 -8.75 10.73 7.42
N ASP A 66 -8.88 9.70 6.59
CA ASP A 66 -10.03 8.80 6.64
C ASP A 66 -9.88 7.66 7.66
N LEU A 67 -8.67 7.19 7.91
CA LEU A 67 -8.40 6.06 8.81
C LEU A 67 -7.85 6.46 10.18
N GLY A 68 -7.47 7.73 10.38
CA GLY A 68 -6.85 8.19 11.61
C GLY A 68 -5.35 7.91 11.66
N ASP A 69 -4.80 7.85 12.87
CA ASP A 69 -3.35 7.76 13.12
C ASP A 69 -2.81 6.35 12.93
N GLN A 70 -2.99 5.80 11.75
CA GLN A 70 -2.37 4.55 11.36
C GLN A 70 -1.05 4.83 10.65
N LYS A 71 0.00 4.11 11.02
CA LYS A 71 1.25 4.18 10.28
C LYS A 71 1.12 3.36 9.01
N ILE A 72 1.34 4.01 7.88
CA ILE A 72 1.20 3.41 6.55
C ILE A 72 2.49 3.67 5.78
N ASP A 73 3.12 2.61 5.32
CA ASP A 73 4.29 2.68 4.46
C ASP A 73 3.89 2.27 3.05
N LEU A 74 4.24 3.11 2.07
CA LEU A 74 3.98 2.83 0.66
C LEU A 74 5.29 2.77 -0.09
N ILE A 75 5.57 1.64 -0.73
CA ILE A 75 6.72 1.48 -1.61
C ILE A 75 6.25 1.21 -3.03
N PHE A 76 7.10 1.53 -4.00
CA PHE A 76 6.80 1.37 -5.42
C PHE A 76 7.76 0.37 -6.06
N ASN A 77 7.39 -0.09 -7.26
CA ASN A 77 8.23 -0.93 -8.11
C ASN A 77 9.33 -0.09 -8.75
N GLU A 78 10.43 0.12 -8.02
CA GLU A 78 11.56 0.91 -8.47
C GLU A 78 12.73 0.06 -8.96
N ASP A 79 13.01 -1.03 -8.25
CA ASP A 79 14.15 -1.90 -8.53
C ASP A 79 13.80 -3.33 -8.07
N GLU A 80 13.64 -4.23 -9.05
CA GLU A 80 13.26 -5.61 -8.77
C GLU A 80 14.31 -6.38 -7.95
N SER A 81 15.55 -5.89 -7.92
CA SER A 81 16.60 -6.52 -7.13
C SER A 81 16.50 -6.21 -5.63
N ARG A 82 15.71 -5.20 -5.23
CA ARG A 82 15.53 -4.89 -3.81
C ARG A 82 14.78 -6.00 -3.09
N LEU A 83 15.31 -6.41 -1.94
CA LEU A 83 14.71 -7.49 -1.15
C LEU A 83 13.27 -7.17 -0.72
N ILE A 84 13.00 -5.91 -0.38
CA ILE A 84 11.65 -5.52 0.05
C ILE A 84 10.63 -5.65 -1.10
N GLU A 85 11.02 -5.37 -2.34
CA GLU A 85 10.13 -5.56 -3.48
C GLU A 85 9.93 -7.04 -3.80
N GLN A 86 10.98 -7.84 -3.67
CA GLN A 86 10.88 -9.29 -3.84
C GLN A 86 9.94 -9.91 -2.82
N GLU A 87 10.06 -9.51 -1.56
CA GLU A 87 9.17 -9.96 -0.49
C GLU A 87 7.72 -9.56 -0.78
N ALA A 88 7.50 -8.31 -1.15
CA ALA A 88 6.16 -7.81 -1.45
C ALA A 88 5.50 -8.55 -2.61
N ARG A 89 6.26 -8.87 -3.67
CA ARG A 89 5.74 -9.61 -4.82
C ARG A 89 5.47 -11.07 -4.49
N GLN A 90 6.30 -11.68 -3.65
CA GLN A 90 6.16 -13.10 -3.32
C GLN A 90 5.02 -13.33 -2.32
N TRP A 91 4.87 -12.47 -1.32
CA TRP A 91 3.96 -12.68 -0.19
C TRP A 91 2.81 -11.68 -0.14
N GLY A 92 2.81 -10.69 -1.01
CA GLY A 92 1.78 -9.66 -1.02
C GLY A 92 0.42 -10.20 -1.41
N ILE A 93 -0.60 -9.61 -0.79
CA ILE A 93 -2.00 -9.92 -1.08
C ILE A 93 -2.55 -8.75 -1.89
N ARG A 94 -3.05 -9.04 -3.09
CA ARG A 94 -3.60 -7.98 -3.93
C ARG A 94 -4.89 -7.43 -3.34
N LEU A 95 -4.95 -6.11 -3.25
CA LEU A 95 -6.14 -5.36 -2.83
C LEU A 95 -6.95 -4.87 -4.05
#